data_3cd27f14cd91721ef36a0f6ef6cafc6c
#
_entry.id   3cd27f14cd91721ef36a0f6ef6cafc6c
#
_cell.length_a   1.000
_cell.length_b   1.000
_cell.length_c   1.000
_cell.angle_alpha   90.00
_cell.angle_beta   90.00
_cell.angle_gamma   90.00
#
_symmetry.space_group_name_H-M   'P 1'
#
loop_
_entity.id
_entity.type
_entity.pdbx_description
1 polymer ?
#
loop_
_entity_poly.entity_id
_entity_poly.type
_entity_poly.pdbx_seq_one_letter_code
_entity_poly.pdbx_strand_id
1 'polypeptide(L)'
;MRNSSTNVFLIALWIAFSFNSCFAQRDLEEMRQLIFEKTNALRAEKGLSELIKLDSLMDLAQLHSENMVNHNFYAHEDHLGRDPLERAEKFKVKAWVRKGNRFTGIAENIAQTPWFENVRGCGDTRTEENLAQCMVTGWKNSPPHYKNILGNYTHLGVGLYFDEKGMGFGTQNFR
;
A
#
# COMPACT_ATOMS: atom_id res chain seq x y z
N MET A 1 64.70 -21.11 46.63
CA MET A 1 63.26 -21.22 46.80
C MET A 1 62.59 -20.33 45.73
N ARG A 2 61.99 -20.92 44.74
CA ARG A 2 61.40 -20.23 43.60
C ARG A 2 59.89 -20.24 43.83
N ASN A 3 59.26 -19.09 44.08
CA ASN A 3 57.81 -18.95 44.14
C ASN A 3 57.28 -18.76 42.71
N SER A 4 56.50 -19.71 42.26
CA SER A 4 55.73 -19.65 40.97
C SER A 4 54.38 -19.04 41.29
N SER A 5 54.12 -17.84 40.79
CA SER A 5 52.81 -17.18 40.85
C SER A 5 52.02 -17.57 39.59
N THR A 6 51.00 -18.38 39.80
CA THR A 6 50.02 -18.76 38.73
C THR A 6 48.99 -17.65 38.57
N ASN A 7 49.08 -16.90 37.48
CA ASN A 7 48.04 -15.95 37.09
C ASN A 7 46.85 -16.69 36.47
N VAL A 8 45.73 -16.73 37.17
CA VAL A 8 44.45 -17.21 36.63
C VAL A 8 43.79 -16.05 35.89
N PHE A 9 43.77 -16.14 34.56
CA PHE A 9 42.97 -15.23 33.71
C PHE A 9 41.52 -15.68 33.73
N LEU A 10 40.65 -14.93 34.42
CA LEU A 10 39.21 -15.05 34.31
C LEU A 10 38.73 -14.43 32.97
N ILE A 11 38.42 -15.27 32.01
CA ILE A 11 37.77 -14.83 30.77
C ILE A 11 36.27 -14.64 31.09
N ALA A 12 35.85 -13.39 31.22
CA ALA A 12 34.44 -13.04 31.33
C ALA A 12 33.78 -13.19 29.92
N LEU A 13 32.98 -14.25 29.75
CA LEU A 13 32.21 -14.48 28.55
C LEU A 13 31.02 -13.52 28.57
N TRP A 14 31.08 -12.44 27.77
CA TRP A 14 29.94 -11.56 27.51
C TRP A 14 29.00 -12.25 26.52
N ILE A 15 27.92 -12.85 27.04
CA ILE A 15 26.82 -13.32 26.19
C ILE A 15 26.02 -12.08 25.82
N ALA A 16 26.25 -11.56 24.62
CA ALA A 16 25.40 -10.55 24.00
C ALA A 16 24.05 -11.18 23.72
N PHE A 17 23.06 -10.95 24.56
CA PHE A 17 21.67 -11.23 24.26
C PHE A 17 21.22 -10.22 23.20
N SER A 18 21.31 -10.62 21.93
CA SER A 18 20.63 -9.89 20.85
C SER A 18 19.14 -10.01 21.08
N PHE A 19 18.52 -9.00 21.66
CA PHE A 19 17.08 -8.84 21.60
C PHE A 19 16.73 -8.60 20.12
N ASN A 20 16.47 -9.66 19.39
CA ASN A 20 15.69 -9.56 18.15
C ASN A 20 14.30 -9.10 18.58
N SER A 21 14.08 -7.78 18.57
CA SER A 21 12.74 -7.22 18.55
C SER A 21 12.13 -7.70 17.23
N CYS A 22 11.41 -8.81 17.29
CA CYS A 22 10.54 -9.26 16.21
C CYS A 22 9.35 -8.27 16.16
N PHE A 23 9.62 -7.03 15.71
CA PHE A 23 8.57 -6.24 15.12
C PHE A 23 8.16 -7.04 13.88
N ALA A 24 6.97 -7.61 13.90
CA ALA A 24 6.41 -8.25 12.72
C ALA A 24 6.56 -7.23 11.58
N GLN A 25 7.43 -7.54 10.64
CA GLN A 25 7.67 -6.69 9.48
C GLN A 25 6.35 -6.69 8.71
N ARG A 26 5.78 -5.50 8.46
CA ARG A 26 4.54 -5.34 7.70
C ARG A 26 4.73 -5.96 6.32
N ASP A 27 3.87 -6.89 5.96
CA ASP A 27 3.90 -7.47 4.62
C ASP A 27 3.10 -6.59 3.66
N LEU A 28 3.81 -5.71 2.96
CA LEU A 28 3.20 -4.80 1.98
C LEU A 28 2.59 -5.53 0.80
N GLU A 29 3.15 -6.67 0.41
CA GLU A 29 2.58 -7.44 -0.71
C GLU A 29 1.28 -8.12 -0.29
N GLU A 30 1.22 -8.71 0.90
CA GLU A 30 -0.02 -9.26 1.45
C GLU A 30 -1.10 -8.17 1.58
N MET A 31 -0.77 -7.00 2.12
CA MET A 31 -1.72 -5.88 2.22
C MET A 31 -2.26 -5.44 0.86
N ARG A 32 -1.39 -5.31 -0.15
CA ARG A 32 -1.80 -4.95 -1.52
C ARG A 32 -2.71 -6.02 -2.12
N GLN A 33 -2.40 -7.30 -1.91
CA GLN A 33 -3.23 -8.41 -2.35
C GLN A 33 -4.61 -8.38 -1.66
N LEU A 34 -4.66 -8.18 -0.35
CA LEU A 34 -5.91 -8.06 0.42
C LEU A 34 -6.75 -6.87 -0.05
N ILE A 35 -6.14 -5.71 -0.31
CA ILE A 35 -6.84 -4.54 -0.89
C ILE A 35 -7.43 -4.88 -2.25
N PHE A 36 -6.68 -5.58 -3.10
CA PHE A 36 -7.14 -6.01 -4.42
C PHE A 36 -8.35 -6.95 -4.31
N GLU A 37 -8.27 -7.98 -3.48
CA GLU A 37 -9.35 -8.96 -3.25
C GLU A 37 -10.61 -8.32 -2.68
N LYS A 38 -10.48 -7.47 -1.65
CA LYS A 38 -11.61 -6.75 -1.05
C LYS A 38 -12.26 -5.79 -2.04
N THR A 39 -11.51 -5.18 -2.94
CA THR A 39 -12.05 -4.35 -4.02
C THR A 39 -12.90 -5.19 -4.97
N ASN A 40 -12.43 -6.38 -5.36
CA ASN A 40 -13.18 -7.30 -6.19
C ASN A 40 -14.42 -7.87 -5.47
N ALA A 41 -14.33 -8.11 -4.16
CA ALA A 41 -15.49 -8.50 -3.36
C ALA A 41 -16.61 -7.44 -3.40
N LEU A 42 -16.27 -6.14 -3.29
CA LEU A 42 -17.25 -5.05 -3.44
C LEU A 42 -17.90 -5.02 -4.83
N ARG A 43 -17.15 -5.36 -5.87
CA ARG A 43 -17.67 -5.45 -7.25
C ARG A 43 -18.61 -6.66 -7.40
N ALA A 44 -18.22 -7.80 -6.85
CA ALA A 44 -19.04 -9.02 -6.85
C ALA A 44 -20.39 -8.79 -6.12
N GLU A 45 -20.42 -8.06 -5.00
CA GLU A 45 -21.66 -7.63 -4.32
C GLU A 45 -22.64 -6.88 -5.24
N LYS A 46 -22.13 -6.28 -6.32
CA LYS A 46 -22.90 -5.54 -7.33
C LYS A 46 -23.08 -6.29 -8.64
N GLY A 47 -22.69 -7.55 -8.71
CA GLY A 47 -22.80 -8.37 -9.92
C GLY A 47 -21.86 -7.91 -11.04
N LEU A 48 -20.79 -7.19 -10.73
CA LEU A 48 -19.79 -6.72 -11.68
C LEU A 48 -18.67 -7.76 -11.84
N SER A 49 -18.10 -7.83 -13.04
CA SER A 49 -16.92 -8.66 -13.30
C SER A 49 -15.74 -8.24 -12.42
N GLU A 50 -14.94 -9.21 -12.00
CA GLU A 50 -13.69 -8.96 -11.31
C GLU A 50 -12.71 -8.18 -12.19
N LEU A 51 -11.93 -7.33 -11.53
CA LEU A 51 -10.78 -6.68 -12.13
C LEU A 51 -9.58 -7.64 -12.14
N ILE A 52 -8.77 -7.55 -13.16
CA ILE A 52 -7.56 -8.35 -13.33
C ILE A 52 -6.35 -7.53 -12.86
N LYS A 53 -5.47 -8.15 -12.11
CA LYS A 53 -4.18 -7.55 -11.71
C LYS A 53 -3.34 -7.26 -12.97
N LEU A 54 -2.76 -6.07 -13.04
CA LEU A 54 -1.86 -5.69 -14.11
C LEU A 54 -0.60 -5.05 -13.55
N ASP A 55 0.54 -5.69 -13.77
CA ASP A 55 1.83 -5.32 -13.18
C ASP A 55 2.18 -3.85 -13.43
N SER A 56 2.01 -3.36 -14.64
CA SER A 56 2.29 -1.95 -14.95
C SER A 56 1.38 -0.96 -14.21
N LEU A 57 0.17 -1.35 -13.82
CA LEU A 57 -0.70 -0.55 -12.96
C LEU A 57 -0.30 -0.71 -11.48
N MET A 58 0.16 -1.89 -11.08
CA MET A 58 0.72 -2.11 -9.72
C MET A 58 1.94 -1.20 -9.50
N ASP A 59 2.87 -1.18 -10.46
CA ASP A 59 4.06 -0.32 -10.41
C ASP A 59 3.69 1.17 -10.38
N LEU A 60 2.72 1.59 -11.20
CA LEU A 60 2.25 2.97 -11.25
C LEU A 60 1.62 3.42 -9.92
N ALA A 61 0.77 2.56 -9.34
CA ALA A 61 0.13 2.82 -8.06
C ALA A 61 1.15 2.84 -6.91
N GLN A 62 2.10 1.89 -6.91
CA GLN A 62 3.17 1.83 -5.92
C GLN A 62 4.03 3.08 -5.96
N LEU A 63 4.46 3.49 -7.16
CA LEU A 63 5.25 4.70 -7.35
C LEU A 63 4.54 5.95 -6.79
N HIS A 64 3.21 6.06 -6.97
CA HIS A 64 2.48 7.20 -6.44
C HIS A 64 2.37 7.17 -4.92
N SER A 65 2.16 6.00 -4.32
CA SER A 65 2.18 5.83 -2.86
C SER A 65 3.53 6.20 -2.25
N GLU A 66 4.63 5.78 -2.88
CA GLU A 66 6.00 6.15 -2.50
C GLU A 66 6.25 7.65 -2.66
N ASN A 67 5.80 8.25 -3.75
CA ASN A 67 5.93 9.69 -3.99
C ASN A 67 5.22 10.52 -2.93
N MET A 68 4.00 10.14 -2.53
CA MET A 68 3.26 10.84 -1.47
C MET A 68 4.06 10.88 -0.17
N VAL A 69 4.70 9.76 0.21
CA VAL A 69 5.54 9.69 1.42
C VAL A 69 6.85 10.46 1.23
N ASN A 70 7.60 10.16 0.16
CA ASN A 70 8.95 10.67 -0.03
C ASN A 70 8.99 12.19 -0.27
N HIS A 71 7.91 12.77 -0.79
CA HIS A 71 7.79 14.20 -1.05
C HIS A 71 6.78 14.91 -0.12
N ASN A 72 6.27 14.17 0.90
CA ASN A 72 5.41 14.70 1.96
C ASN A 72 4.18 15.47 1.42
N PHE A 73 3.38 14.80 0.57
CA PHE A 73 2.10 15.33 0.07
C PHE A 73 1.01 14.24 0.09
N TYR A 74 -0.25 14.68 -0.05
CA TYR A 74 -1.40 13.79 -0.22
C TYR A 74 -2.35 14.40 -1.24
N ALA A 75 -2.22 14.02 -2.49
CA ALA A 75 -2.99 14.53 -3.62
C ALA A 75 -2.96 13.56 -4.80
N HIS A 76 -3.89 13.72 -5.74
CA HIS A 76 -3.85 12.99 -7.02
C HIS A 76 -2.73 13.48 -7.96
N GLU A 77 -2.41 14.75 -7.92
CA GLU A 77 -1.24 15.30 -8.61
C GLU A 77 0.03 14.92 -7.84
N ASP A 78 1.09 14.54 -8.53
CA ASP A 78 2.37 14.23 -7.92
C ASP A 78 3.19 15.51 -7.65
N HIS A 79 4.35 15.35 -7.01
CA HIS A 79 5.27 16.45 -6.67
C HIS A 79 5.79 17.24 -7.88
N LEU A 80 5.55 16.79 -9.11
CA LEU A 80 5.88 17.48 -10.36
C LEU A 80 4.64 18.03 -11.08
N GLY A 81 3.47 18.02 -10.42
CA GLY A 81 2.21 18.52 -10.96
C GLY A 81 1.56 17.59 -11.99
N ARG A 82 1.97 16.32 -12.08
CA ARG A 82 1.40 15.36 -13.03
C ARG A 82 0.17 14.68 -12.43
N ASP A 83 -0.92 14.71 -13.17
CA ASP A 83 -2.11 13.94 -12.85
C ASP A 83 -1.91 12.41 -13.10
N PRO A 84 -2.86 11.54 -12.72
CA PRO A 84 -2.74 10.10 -12.93
C PRO A 84 -2.54 9.68 -14.39
N LEU A 85 -3.12 10.40 -15.34
CA LEU A 85 -2.99 10.12 -16.77
C LEU A 85 -1.59 10.48 -17.27
N GLU A 86 -1.11 11.68 -16.93
CA GLU A 86 0.23 12.15 -17.27
C GLU A 86 1.32 11.27 -16.66
N ARG A 87 1.11 10.77 -15.43
CA ARG A 87 2.00 9.77 -14.82
C ARG A 87 2.02 8.48 -15.64
N ALA A 88 0.84 7.96 -16.01
CA ALA A 88 0.76 6.74 -16.80
C ALA A 88 1.47 6.89 -18.15
N GLU A 89 1.29 8.00 -18.85
CA GLU A 89 1.97 8.29 -20.11
C GLU A 89 3.49 8.39 -19.92
N LYS A 90 3.95 9.08 -18.88
CA LYS A 90 5.38 9.20 -18.55
C LYS A 90 6.06 7.84 -18.33
N PHE A 91 5.36 6.91 -17.66
CA PHE A 91 5.85 5.56 -17.38
C PHE A 91 5.46 4.54 -18.45
N LYS A 92 4.93 5.00 -19.59
CA LYS A 92 4.53 4.17 -20.74
C LYS A 92 3.49 3.11 -20.36
N VAL A 93 2.67 3.39 -19.36
CA VAL A 93 1.53 2.57 -18.99
C VAL A 93 0.38 2.94 -19.91
N LYS A 94 -0.22 1.93 -20.54
CA LYS A 94 -1.38 2.16 -21.43
C LYS A 94 -2.57 2.68 -20.60
N ALA A 95 -2.78 3.98 -20.60
CA ALA A 95 -3.79 4.65 -19.78
C ALA A 95 -5.17 4.69 -20.44
N TRP A 96 -5.24 4.66 -21.75
CA TRP A 96 -6.49 4.76 -22.50
C TRP A 96 -6.97 3.39 -22.99
N VAL A 97 -8.26 3.11 -22.77
CA VAL A 97 -8.93 1.93 -23.30
C VAL A 97 -10.12 2.39 -24.14
N ARG A 98 -10.19 1.89 -25.37
CA ARG A 98 -11.35 2.13 -26.25
C ARG A 98 -12.49 1.17 -25.86
N LYS A 99 -13.66 1.73 -25.59
CA LYS A 99 -14.90 0.98 -25.34
C LYS A 99 -15.98 1.46 -26.32
N GLY A 100 -16.16 0.70 -27.39
CA GLY A 100 -17.03 1.13 -28.52
C GLY A 100 -16.48 2.42 -29.14
N ASN A 101 -17.28 3.48 -29.12
CA ASN A 101 -16.93 4.81 -29.69
C ASN A 101 -16.35 5.77 -28.62
N ARG A 102 -16.10 5.29 -27.38
CA ARG A 102 -15.57 6.12 -26.29
C ARG A 102 -14.18 5.64 -25.86
N PHE A 103 -13.37 6.58 -25.38
CA PHE A 103 -12.13 6.28 -24.67
C PHE A 103 -12.36 6.50 -23.19
N THR A 104 -11.92 5.54 -22.37
CA THR A 104 -11.89 5.66 -20.92
C THR A 104 -10.42 5.75 -20.51
N GLY A 105 -10.09 6.79 -19.77
CA GLY A 105 -8.75 6.96 -19.18
C GLY A 105 -8.61 6.18 -17.88
N ILE A 106 -7.45 6.32 -17.29
CA ILE A 106 -7.17 5.77 -15.95
C ILE A 106 -7.98 6.55 -14.89
N ALA A 107 -8.51 5.84 -13.89
CA ALA A 107 -9.06 6.46 -12.70
C ALA A 107 -8.20 6.09 -11.49
N GLU A 108 -8.21 6.95 -10.47
CA GLU A 108 -7.38 6.77 -9.29
C GLU A 108 -8.19 6.99 -8.01
N ASN A 109 -7.93 6.14 -7.01
CA ASN A 109 -8.29 6.36 -5.63
C ASN A 109 -7.01 6.46 -4.79
N ILE A 110 -6.98 7.38 -3.84
CA ILE A 110 -5.92 7.45 -2.83
C ILE A 110 -6.52 7.40 -1.43
N ALA A 111 -5.76 6.89 -0.46
CA ALA A 111 -6.15 6.86 0.95
C ALA A 111 -4.94 6.99 1.87
N GLN A 112 -5.18 7.54 3.05
CA GLN A 112 -4.29 7.45 4.20
C GLN A 112 -4.95 6.58 5.27
N THR A 113 -4.25 5.56 5.76
CA THR A 113 -4.74 4.68 6.82
C THR A 113 -3.61 4.43 7.82
N PRO A 114 -3.75 4.82 9.09
CA PRO A 114 -2.72 4.64 10.08
C PRO A 114 -2.64 3.17 10.54
N TRP A 115 -1.43 2.70 10.85
CA TRP A 115 -1.14 1.41 11.46
C TRP A 115 -1.13 1.55 12.98
N PHE A 116 -2.29 1.71 13.58
CA PHE A 116 -2.45 1.99 15.00
C PHE A 116 -3.56 1.15 15.64
N GLU A 117 -3.57 1.15 16.97
CA GLU A 117 -4.65 0.56 17.74
C GLU A 117 -5.95 1.38 17.59
N ASN A 118 -6.66 1.86 18.00
CA ASN A 118 -7.87 2.67 18.08
C ASN A 118 -8.07 3.69 16.93
N VAL A 119 -8.02 3.23 15.68
CA VAL A 119 -8.32 4.05 14.52
C VAL A 119 -9.82 4.30 14.44
N ARG A 120 -10.22 5.57 14.38
CA ARG A 120 -11.63 5.95 14.34
C ARG A 120 -12.34 5.30 13.14
N GLY A 121 -13.38 4.54 13.43
CA GLY A 121 -14.18 3.86 12.40
C GLY A 121 -13.59 2.52 11.90
N CYS A 122 -12.40 2.13 12.36
CA CYS A 122 -11.72 0.91 11.94
C CYS A 122 -11.28 0.01 13.10
N GLY A 123 -11.08 0.55 14.31
CA GLY A 123 -10.52 -0.20 15.43
C GLY A 123 -9.00 -0.37 15.33
N ASP A 124 -8.50 -1.55 15.62
CA ASP A 124 -7.07 -1.87 15.52
C ASP A 124 -6.71 -2.23 14.07
N THR A 125 -5.84 -1.44 13.46
CA THR A 125 -5.38 -1.63 12.07
C THR A 125 -3.97 -2.24 11.99
N ARG A 126 -3.43 -2.80 13.08
CA ARG A 126 -2.09 -3.38 13.14
C ARG A 126 -2.05 -4.85 12.70
N THR A 127 -2.87 -5.19 11.74
CA THR A 127 -2.75 -6.40 10.92
C THR A 127 -2.98 -6.03 9.46
N GLU A 128 -2.42 -6.82 8.55
CA GLU A 128 -2.55 -6.65 7.11
C GLU A 128 -4.03 -6.63 6.70
N GLU A 129 -4.79 -7.56 7.23
CA GLU A 129 -6.23 -7.72 7.00
C GLU A 129 -7.02 -6.47 7.46
N ASN A 130 -6.79 -6.01 8.68
CA ASN A 130 -7.53 -4.90 9.25
C ASN A 130 -7.19 -3.57 8.58
N LEU A 131 -5.92 -3.35 8.21
CA LEU A 131 -5.52 -2.16 7.48
C LEU A 131 -6.16 -2.15 6.08
N ALA A 132 -6.08 -3.27 5.34
CA ALA A 132 -6.69 -3.40 4.03
C ALA A 132 -8.21 -3.20 4.11
N GLN A 133 -8.86 -3.79 5.12
CA GLN A 133 -10.30 -3.61 5.35
C GLN A 133 -10.65 -2.16 5.64
N CYS A 134 -9.88 -1.48 6.49
CA CYS A 134 -10.09 -0.07 6.83
C CYS A 134 -9.99 0.82 5.59
N MET A 135 -8.94 0.64 4.81
CA MET A 135 -8.67 1.44 3.59
C MET A 135 -9.78 1.25 2.56
N VAL A 136 -10.16 0.01 2.26
CA VAL A 136 -11.23 -0.29 1.29
C VAL A 136 -12.59 0.20 1.79
N THR A 137 -12.86 0.11 3.09
CA THR A 137 -14.07 0.67 3.70
C THR A 137 -14.11 2.20 3.56
N GLY A 138 -12.99 2.87 3.74
CA GLY A 138 -12.86 4.31 3.49
C GLY A 138 -13.24 4.69 2.06
N TRP A 139 -12.74 3.98 1.07
CA TRP A 139 -13.11 4.19 -0.33
C TRP A 139 -14.58 3.85 -0.61
N LYS A 140 -15.11 2.75 -0.03
CA LYS A 140 -16.55 2.38 -0.16
C LYS A 140 -17.45 3.50 0.35
N ASN A 141 -17.08 4.14 1.45
CA ASN A 141 -17.88 5.18 2.10
C ASN A 141 -17.72 6.57 1.46
N SER A 142 -16.81 6.73 0.50
CA SER A 142 -16.58 7.96 -0.26
C SER A 142 -17.22 7.82 -1.65
N PRO A 143 -18.30 8.55 -1.97
CA PRO A 143 -19.01 8.39 -3.23
C PRO A 143 -18.13 8.48 -4.49
N PRO A 144 -17.17 9.42 -4.64
CA PRO A 144 -16.31 9.47 -5.80
C PRO A 144 -15.38 8.27 -5.90
N HIS A 145 -14.80 7.80 -4.78
CA HIS A 145 -13.93 6.62 -4.77
C HIS A 145 -14.72 5.34 -5.06
N TYR A 146 -15.90 5.21 -4.47
CA TYR A 146 -16.76 4.04 -4.71
C TYR A 146 -17.23 3.98 -6.17
N LYS A 147 -17.49 5.13 -6.80
CA LYS A 147 -17.78 5.21 -8.24
C LYS A 147 -16.64 4.65 -9.08
N ASN A 148 -15.39 4.90 -8.70
CA ASN A 148 -14.24 4.31 -9.38
C ASN A 148 -14.20 2.79 -9.19
N ILE A 149 -14.41 2.28 -7.96
CA ILE A 149 -14.47 0.84 -7.69
C ILE A 149 -15.54 0.15 -8.54
N LEU A 150 -16.70 0.76 -8.70
CA LEU A 150 -17.82 0.21 -9.48
C LEU A 150 -17.75 0.58 -10.99
N GLY A 151 -16.71 1.28 -11.40
CA GLY A 151 -16.54 1.72 -12.77
C GLY A 151 -16.38 0.55 -13.77
N ASN A 152 -16.63 0.85 -15.04
CA ASN A 152 -16.48 -0.12 -16.13
C ASN A 152 -15.00 -0.26 -16.52
N TYR A 153 -14.20 -0.77 -15.60
CA TYR A 153 -12.79 -1.09 -15.77
C TYR A 153 -12.59 -2.60 -15.83
N THR A 154 -11.43 -3.02 -16.34
CA THR A 154 -11.06 -4.42 -16.50
C THR A 154 -9.81 -4.79 -15.68
N HIS A 155 -9.01 -3.80 -15.31
CA HIS A 155 -7.75 -4.01 -14.60
C HIS A 155 -7.62 -3.05 -13.43
N LEU A 156 -6.89 -3.51 -12.42
CA LEU A 156 -6.57 -2.78 -11.20
C LEU A 156 -5.09 -2.94 -10.86
N GLY A 157 -4.48 -1.84 -10.47
CA GLY A 157 -3.20 -1.82 -9.76
C GLY A 157 -3.39 -1.24 -8.37
N VAL A 158 -2.69 -1.79 -7.37
CA VAL A 158 -2.70 -1.35 -5.98
C VAL A 158 -1.28 -1.05 -5.53
N GLY A 159 -1.06 0.13 -4.98
CA GLY A 159 0.16 0.56 -4.31
C GLY A 159 -0.09 0.83 -2.83
N LEU A 160 0.92 0.58 -2.00
CA LEU A 160 0.90 0.90 -0.58
C LEU A 160 2.31 1.20 -0.10
N TYR A 161 2.48 2.29 0.61
CA TYR A 161 3.74 2.65 1.24
C TYR A 161 3.50 3.34 2.59
N PHE A 162 4.41 3.17 3.54
CA PHE A 162 4.26 3.74 4.88
C PHE A 162 5.30 4.84 5.12
N ASP A 163 4.87 5.89 5.81
CA ASP A 163 5.81 6.84 6.40
C ASP A 163 6.42 6.30 7.70
N GLU A 164 7.40 7.02 8.23
CA GLU A 164 8.10 6.67 9.48
C GLU A 164 7.17 6.69 10.72
N LYS A 165 6.04 7.39 10.63
CA LYS A 165 5.05 7.49 11.70
C LYS A 165 4.01 6.37 11.67
N GLY A 166 4.10 5.46 10.67
CA GLY A 166 3.16 4.37 10.50
C GLY A 166 1.87 4.77 9.78
N MET A 167 1.83 5.89 9.07
CA MET A 167 0.74 6.20 8.16
C MET A 167 0.95 5.48 6.83
N GLY A 168 0.01 4.64 6.45
CA GLY A 168 -0.03 3.96 5.16
C GLY A 168 -0.72 4.83 4.11
N PHE A 169 -0.05 5.03 2.98
CA PHE A 169 -0.56 5.74 1.81
C PHE A 169 -0.88 4.71 0.73
N GLY A 170 -2.15 4.55 0.43
CA GLY A 170 -2.65 3.59 -0.55
C GLY A 170 -3.11 4.27 -1.84
N THR A 171 -2.84 3.63 -2.97
CA THR A 171 -3.26 4.06 -4.29
C THR A 171 -3.91 2.90 -5.04
N GLN A 172 -5.03 3.16 -5.70
CA GLN A 172 -5.65 2.26 -6.68
C GLN A 172 -5.66 2.96 -8.04
N ASN A 173 -5.16 2.30 -9.07
CA ASN A 173 -5.29 2.74 -10.46
C ASN A 173 -6.16 1.75 -11.24
N PHE A 174 -7.22 2.24 -11.87
CA PHE A 174 -8.20 1.47 -12.63
C PHE A 174 -8.07 1.75 -14.13
N ARG A 175 -8.20 0.67 -14.95
CA ARG A 175 -8.16 0.79 -16.42
C ARG A 175 -9.17 -0.14 -17.09
#